data_15196b3fe8266da86baa879f5724cf72
#
_entry.id   15196b3fe8266da86baa879f5724cf72
#
_cell.length_a   1.000
_cell.length_b   1.000
_cell.length_c   1.000
_cell.angle_alpha   90.00
_cell.angle_beta   90.00
_cell.angle_gamma   90.00
#
_symmetry.space_group_name_H-M   'P 1'
#
loop_
_entity.id
_entity.type
_entity.pdbx_description
1 polymer ?
#
loop_
_entity_poly.entity_id
_entity_poly.type
_entity_poly.pdbx_seq_one_letter_code
_entity_poly.pdbx_strand_id
1 'polypeptide(L)'
;MYKLIRTIPTGVATIVVVALILYCTLNSDPLNGHHINIPGFDKLVHGIMFFAMVCATSFDFAKKLYPRAVNIMLLAVLVIVASLFGGFIEWLQDAMGMGRSKDIYDFIADSAGAVVGAVAWYFAFAPLTRRALDNK
;
A
#
# COMPACT_ATOMS: atom_id res chain seq x y z
N MET A 1 -3.99 -9.80 21.33
CA MET A 1 -3.77 -9.45 19.90
C MET A 1 -5.08 -9.36 19.13
N TYR A 2 -6.00 -10.35 19.20
CA TYR A 2 -7.27 -10.35 18.45
C TYR A 2 -8.24 -9.23 18.83
N LYS A 3 -8.29 -8.81 20.10
CA LYS A 3 -9.11 -7.66 20.53
C LYS A 3 -8.70 -6.36 19.83
N LEU A 4 -7.38 -6.13 19.65
CA LEU A 4 -6.85 -4.93 18.99
C LEU A 4 -7.32 -4.82 17.53
N ILE A 5 -7.31 -5.93 16.78
CA ILE A 5 -7.76 -5.97 15.38
C ILE A 5 -9.20 -5.50 15.23
N ARG A 6 -10.08 -5.83 16.19
CA ARG A 6 -11.49 -5.42 16.21
C ARG A 6 -11.69 -3.97 16.64
N THR A 7 -10.83 -3.45 17.51
CA THR A 7 -10.95 -2.10 18.07
C THR A 7 -10.56 -1.02 17.07
N ILE A 8 -9.63 -1.31 16.14
CA ILE A 8 -9.23 -0.36 15.10
C ILE A 8 -10.44 -0.10 14.18
N PRO A 9 -10.89 1.15 14.00
CA PRO A 9 -11.97 1.44 13.05
C PRO A 9 -11.58 1.02 11.62
N THR A 10 -12.58 0.58 10.85
CA THR A 10 -12.37 0.23 9.44
C THR A 10 -11.95 1.46 8.65
N GLY A 11 -10.93 1.33 7.79
CA GLY A 11 -10.35 2.41 7.00
C GLY A 11 -9.12 3.05 7.62
N VAL A 12 -8.88 2.88 8.91
CA VAL A 12 -7.71 3.50 9.59
C VAL A 12 -6.40 2.96 9.04
N ALA A 13 -6.31 1.65 8.81
CA ALA A 13 -5.08 1.06 8.26
C ALA A 13 -4.75 1.63 6.87
N THR A 14 -5.75 1.74 6.01
CA THR A 14 -5.61 2.34 4.68
C THR A 14 -5.20 3.81 4.77
N ILE A 15 -5.88 4.60 5.60
CA ILE A 15 -5.60 6.05 5.75
C ILE A 15 -4.16 6.27 6.22
N VAL A 16 -3.71 5.52 7.23
CA VAL A 16 -2.35 5.64 7.76
C VAL A 16 -1.31 5.33 6.68
N VAL A 17 -1.49 4.22 5.95
CA VAL A 17 -0.52 3.84 4.90
C VAL A 17 -0.53 4.86 3.76
N VAL A 18 -1.69 5.31 3.30
CA VAL A 18 -1.78 6.33 2.24
C VAL A 18 -1.14 7.65 2.69
N ALA A 19 -1.37 8.08 3.93
CA ALA A 19 -0.74 9.28 4.48
C ALA A 19 0.79 9.16 4.52
N LEU A 20 1.32 7.99 4.90
CA LEU A 20 2.75 7.71 4.88
C LEU A 20 3.33 7.73 3.46
N ILE A 21 2.62 7.14 2.49
CA ILE A 21 3.03 7.17 1.08
C ILE A 21 3.12 8.63 0.61
N LEU A 22 2.07 9.41 0.81
CA LEU A 22 2.05 10.83 0.41
C LEU A 22 3.16 11.62 1.10
N TYR A 23 3.41 11.40 2.38
CA TYR A 23 4.50 12.04 3.09
C TYR A 23 5.87 11.69 2.50
N CYS A 24 6.13 10.40 2.29
CA CYS A 24 7.43 9.94 1.78
C CYS A 24 7.68 10.33 0.31
N THR A 25 6.62 10.40 -0.50
CA THR A 25 6.74 10.68 -1.93
C THR A 25 6.69 12.17 -2.26
N LEU A 26 5.88 12.95 -1.52
CA LEU A 26 5.73 14.39 -1.77
C LEU A 26 6.67 15.28 -0.92
N ASN A 27 7.39 14.69 0.04
CA ASN A 27 8.44 15.42 0.75
C ASN A 27 9.74 15.35 -0.05
N SER A 28 10.34 16.51 -0.33
CA SER A 28 11.62 16.60 -1.06
C SER A 28 12.82 15.99 -0.30
N ASP A 29 12.73 15.94 1.03
CA ASP A 29 13.77 15.36 1.90
C ASP A 29 13.15 14.59 3.07
N PRO A 30 12.56 13.41 2.83
CA PRO A 30 11.89 12.63 3.87
C PRO A 30 12.86 12.04 4.91
N LEU A 31 14.17 12.02 4.61
CA LEU A 31 15.21 11.46 5.48
C LEU A 31 16.12 12.53 6.12
N ASN A 32 15.74 13.82 6.05
CA ASN A 32 16.49 14.93 6.65
C ASN A 32 17.99 14.92 6.29
N GLY A 33 18.32 14.80 5.01
CA GLY A 33 19.69 14.81 4.50
C GLY A 33 20.44 13.47 4.59
N HIS A 34 19.83 12.42 5.12
CA HIS A 34 20.40 11.08 5.08
C HIS A 34 20.13 10.42 3.73
N HIS A 35 21.07 10.50 2.80
CA HIS A 35 20.96 9.86 1.49
C HIS A 35 21.47 8.42 1.53
N ILE A 36 20.62 7.49 1.19
CA ILE A 36 21.00 6.07 1.03
C ILE A 36 21.43 5.87 -0.42
N ASN A 37 22.76 5.83 -0.66
CA ASN A 37 23.35 5.67 -2.00
C ASN A 37 23.41 4.18 -2.43
N ILE A 38 22.26 3.48 -2.39
CA ILE A 38 22.14 2.12 -2.90
C ILE A 38 21.32 2.19 -4.20
N PRO A 39 21.88 1.77 -5.34
CA PRO A 39 21.14 1.77 -6.60
C PRO A 39 19.83 0.98 -6.49
N GLY A 40 18.70 1.59 -6.89
CA GLY A 40 17.37 0.95 -6.85
C GLY A 40 16.71 0.87 -5.48
N PHE A 41 17.31 1.46 -4.44
CA PHE A 41 16.71 1.49 -3.10
C PHE A 41 15.37 2.26 -3.09
N ASP A 42 15.28 3.34 -3.84
CA ASP A 42 14.06 4.12 -4.05
C ASP A 42 12.92 3.23 -4.59
N LYS A 43 13.20 2.43 -5.61
CA LYS A 43 12.23 1.49 -6.23
C LYS A 43 11.79 0.40 -5.26
N LEU A 44 12.70 -0.09 -4.44
CA LEU A 44 12.36 -1.05 -3.38
C LEU A 44 11.41 -0.42 -2.36
N VAL A 45 11.65 0.83 -1.96
CA VAL A 45 10.78 1.57 -1.02
C VAL A 45 9.39 1.77 -1.64
N HIS A 46 9.31 2.20 -2.90
CA HIS A 46 8.06 2.30 -3.66
C HIS A 46 7.30 0.97 -3.64
N GLY A 47 7.93 -0.13 -4.03
CA GLY A 47 7.32 -1.45 -4.01
C GLY A 47 6.80 -1.86 -2.63
N ILE A 48 7.55 -1.62 -1.55
CA ILE A 48 7.14 -1.92 -0.16
C ILE A 48 5.93 -1.06 0.25
N MET A 49 5.90 0.22 -0.09
CA MET A 49 4.80 1.12 0.23
C MET A 49 3.49 0.65 -0.43
N PHE A 50 3.52 0.29 -1.71
CA PHE A 50 2.34 -0.17 -2.43
C PHE A 50 1.91 -1.59 -2.06
N PHE A 51 2.87 -2.46 -1.72
CA PHE A 51 2.58 -3.74 -1.05
C PHE A 51 1.78 -3.51 0.24
N ALA A 52 2.27 -2.63 1.12
CA ALA A 52 1.60 -2.31 2.38
C ALA A 52 0.22 -1.69 2.16
N MET A 53 0.07 -0.83 1.14
CA MET A 53 -1.20 -0.19 0.80
C MET A 53 -2.27 -1.23 0.42
N VAL A 54 -1.95 -2.18 -0.46
CA VAL A 54 -2.91 -3.23 -0.86
C VAL A 54 -3.23 -4.14 0.31
N CYS A 55 -2.25 -4.51 1.14
CA CYS A 55 -2.49 -5.31 2.35
C CYS A 55 -3.39 -4.57 3.36
N ALA A 56 -3.13 -3.30 3.64
CA ALA A 56 -3.91 -2.49 4.56
C ALA A 56 -5.36 -2.29 4.08
N THR A 57 -5.52 -1.99 2.80
CA THR A 57 -6.85 -1.81 2.19
C THR A 57 -7.62 -3.13 2.18
N SER A 58 -6.97 -4.24 1.84
CA SER A 58 -7.59 -5.56 1.88
C SER A 58 -8.00 -5.96 3.30
N PHE A 59 -7.20 -5.60 4.31
CA PHE A 59 -7.52 -5.81 5.72
C PHE A 59 -8.78 -5.02 6.14
N ASP A 60 -8.88 -3.75 5.76
CA ASP A 60 -10.05 -2.93 6.05
C ASP A 60 -11.31 -3.47 5.36
N PHE A 61 -11.19 -3.92 4.09
CA PHE A 61 -12.29 -4.59 3.40
C PHE A 61 -12.67 -5.93 4.02
N ALA A 62 -11.71 -6.74 4.48
CA ALA A 62 -11.98 -7.99 5.15
C ALA A 62 -12.80 -7.78 6.43
N LYS A 63 -12.50 -6.75 7.20
CA LYS A 63 -13.29 -6.35 8.38
C LYS A 63 -14.71 -5.91 8.01
N LYS A 64 -14.82 -5.07 6.97
CA LYS A 64 -16.10 -4.52 6.52
C LYS A 64 -17.02 -5.59 5.93
N LEU A 65 -16.46 -6.54 5.21
CA LEU A 65 -17.22 -7.58 4.50
C LEU A 65 -17.50 -8.82 5.35
N TYR A 66 -16.86 -8.97 6.52
CA TYR A 66 -17.03 -10.14 7.39
C TYR A 66 -18.51 -10.47 7.62
N PRO A 67 -18.93 -11.74 7.50
CA PRO A 67 -18.11 -12.95 7.34
C PRO A 67 -17.71 -13.30 5.89
N ARG A 68 -18.04 -12.46 4.89
CA ARG A 68 -17.62 -12.67 3.51
C ARG A 68 -16.11 -12.44 3.36
N ALA A 69 -15.49 -13.22 2.48
CA ALA A 69 -14.07 -13.04 2.16
C ALA A 69 -13.85 -11.92 1.12
N VAL A 70 -12.68 -11.30 1.17
CA VAL A 70 -12.17 -10.48 0.06
C VAL A 70 -11.90 -11.43 -1.11
N ASN A 71 -12.63 -11.27 -2.20
CA ASN A 71 -12.51 -12.13 -3.37
C ASN A 71 -11.43 -11.63 -4.33
N ILE A 72 -11.05 -12.46 -5.29
CA ILE A 72 -9.99 -12.15 -6.25
C ILE A 72 -10.33 -10.95 -7.15
N MET A 73 -11.60 -10.74 -7.47
CA MET A 73 -12.03 -9.59 -8.27
C MET A 73 -11.80 -8.28 -7.51
N LEU A 74 -12.11 -8.23 -6.21
CA LEU A 74 -11.83 -7.07 -5.38
C LEU A 74 -10.31 -6.83 -5.27
N LEU A 75 -9.50 -7.89 -5.11
CA LEU A 75 -8.05 -7.76 -5.11
C LEU A 75 -7.52 -7.20 -6.43
N ALA A 76 -8.03 -7.66 -7.57
CA ALA A 76 -7.66 -7.12 -8.87
C ALA A 76 -8.02 -5.62 -8.99
N VAL A 77 -9.20 -5.22 -8.53
CA VAL A 77 -9.59 -3.79 -8.49
C VAL A 77 -8.66 -2.99 -7.59
N LEU A 78 -8.28 -3.51 -6.42
CA LEU A 78 -7.35 -2.83 -5.50
C LEU A 78 -5.97 -2.65 -6.13
N VAL A 79 -5.46 -3.64 -6.87
CA VAL A 79 -4.20 -3.53 -7.62
C VAL A 79 -4.29 -2.44 -8.69
N ILE A 80 -5.38 -2.41 -9.47
CA ILE A 80 -5.58 -1.39 -10.51
C ILE A 80 -5.64 0.01 -9.88
N VAL A 81 -6.43 0.18 -8.82
CA VAL A 81 -6.55 1.47 -8.12
C VAL A 81 -5.21 1.90 -7.52
N ALA A 82 -4.46 0.99 -6.92
CA ALA A 82 -3.14 1.26 -6.39
C ALA A 82 -2.17 1.70 -7.50
N SER A 83 -2.13 1.00 -8.63
CA SER A 83 -1.28 1.36 -9.77
C SER A 83 -1.64 2.73 -10.36
N LEU A 84 -2.94 3.04 -10.49
CA LEU A 84 -3.39 4.37 -10.93
C LEU A 84 -2.99 5.46 -9.93
N PHE A 85 -3.06 5.18 -8.64
CA PHE A 85 -2.63 6.09 -7.59
C PHE A 85 -1.12 6.35 -7.64
N GLY A 86 -0.28 5.32 -7.89
CA GLY A 86 1.15 5.48 -8.13
C GLY A 86 1.43 6.38 -9.33
N GLY A 87 0.78 6.12 -10.47
CA GLY A 87 0.90 6.98 -11.65
C GLY A 87 0.46 8.43 -11.41
N PHE A 88 -0.57 8.63 -10.58
CA PHE A 88 -1.00 9.98 -10.16
C PHE A 88 0.05 10.67 -9.29
N ILE A 89 0.69 9.95 -8.38
CA ILE A 89 1.79 10.51 -7.56
C ILE A 89 2.95 10.94 -8.45
N GLU A 90 3.37 10.12 -9.40
CA GLU A 90 4.43 10.45 -10.36
C GLU A 90 4.10 11.72 -11.17
N TRP A 91 2.85 11.82 -11.63
CA TRP A 91 2.38 13.02 -12.31
C TRP A 91 2.40 14.25 -11.40
N LEU A 92 2.00 14.10 -10.14
CA LEU A 92 1.96 15.19 -9.16
C LEU A 92 3.38 15.67 -8.81
N GLN A 93 4.34 14.76 -8.65
CA GLN A 93 5.74 15.10 -8.39
C GLN A 93 6.35 15.91 -9.53
N ASP A 94 6.08 15.53 -10.77
CA ASP A 94 6.50 16.25 -11.96
C ASP A 94 5.88 17.66 -12.02
N ALA A 95 4.56 17.74 -11.79
CA ALA A 95 3.81 19.00 -11.80
C ALA A 95 4.25 20.00 -10.70
N MET A 96 4.68 19.49 -9.55
CA MET A 96 5.17 20.32 -8.43
C MET A 96 6.61 20.82 -8.61
N GLY A 97 7.33 20.36 -9.62
CA GLY A 97 8.69 20.82 -9.94
C GLY A 97 9.70 20.58 -8.82
N MET A 98 9.52 19.54 -8.01
CA MET A 98 10.32 19.26 -6.81
C MET A 98 11.71 18.68 -7.10
N GLY A 99 12.24 18.88 -8.33
CA GLY A 99 13.55 18.36 -8.74
C GLY A 99 13.57 16.84 -8.97
N ARG A 100 12.43 16.17 -8.87
CA ARG A 100 12.23 14.77 -9.23
C ARG A 100 11.56 14.72 -10.60
N SER A 101 12.22 14.11 -11.56
CA SER A 101 11.62 13.81 -12.85
C SER A 101 10.76 12.55 -12.71
N LYS A 102 9.66 12.53 -13.45
CA LYS A 102 8.80 11.37 -13.63
C LYS A 102 9.63 10.12 -13.95
N ASP A 103 9.57 9.10 -13.10
CA ASP A 103 10.31 7.86 -13.28
C ASP A 103 9.35 6.68 -13.52
N ILE A 104 9.35 6.18 -14.75
CA ILE A 104 8.53 5.03 -15.12
C ILE A 104 8.87 3.77 -14.29
N TYR A 105 10.10 3.66 -13.80
CA TYR A 105 10.51 2.53 -12.98
C TYR A 105 9.90 2.59 -11.57
N ASP A 106 9.61 3.78 -11.04
CA ASP A 106 8.89 3.95 -9.79
C ASP A 106 7.43 3.48 -9.95
N PHE A 107 6.78 3.87 -11.04
CA PHE A 107 5.43 3.35 -11.38
C PHE A 107 5.40 1.82 -11.54
N ILE A 108 6.44 1.23 -12.16
CA ILE A 108 6.55 -0.23 -12.29
C ILE A 108 6.75 -0.87 -10.91
N ALA A 109 7.57 -0.28 -10.05
CA ALA A 109 7.80 -0.76 -8.69
C ALA A 109 6.52 -0.70 -7.84
N ASP A 110 5.75 0.38 -7.92
CA ASP A 110 4.45 0.56 -7.28
C ASP A 110 3.47 -0.54 -7.70
N SER A 111 3.35 -0.75 -9.02
CA SER A 111 2.45 -1.77 -9.58
C SER A 111 2.87 -3.18 -9.19
N ALA A 112 4.18 -3.48 -9.23
CA ALA A 112 4.71 -4.77 -8.80
C ALA A 112 4.46 -5.00 -7.30
N GLY A 113 4.71 -3.99 -6.47
CA GLY A 113 4.41 -4.03 -5.04
C GLY A 113 2.93 -4.30 -4.76
N ALA A 114 2.04 -3.63 -5.49
CA ALA A 114 0.59 -3.84 -5.39
C ALA A 114 0.20 -5.29 -5.73
N VAL A 115 0.73 -5.86 -6.81
CA VAL A 115 0.48 -7.26 -7.20
C VAL A 115 0.99 -8.23 -6.14
N VAL A 116 2.22 -8.05 -5.66
CA VAL A 116 2.81 -8.90 -4.60
C VAL A 116 1.99 -8.78 -3.32
N GLY A 117 1.50 -7.58 -2.97
CA GLY A 117 0.60 -7.35 -1.84
C GLY A 117 -0.71 -8.13 -1.96
N ALA A 118 -1.33 -8.14 -3.13
CA ALA A 118 -2.56 -8.89 -3.38
C ALA A 118 -2.33 -10.41 -3.27
N VAL A 119 -1.23 -10.92 -3.81
CA VAL A 119 -0.84 -12.33 -3.71
C VAL A 119 -0.58 -12.71 -2.26
N ALA A 120 0.22 -11.93 -1.54
CA ALA A 120 0.50 -12.16 -0.13
C ALA A 120 -0.78 -12.10 0.72
N TRP A 121 -1.68 -11.16 0.42
CA TRP A 121 -2.99 -11.11 1.08
C TRP A 121 -3.76 -12.40 0.87
N TYR A 122 -3.91 -12.82 -0.37
CA TYR A 122 -4.73 -14.00 -0.71
C TYR A 122 -4.25 -15.27 -0.01
N PHE A 123 -2.94 -15.54 -0.04
CA PHE A 123 -2.39 -16.79 0.46
C PHE A 123 -2.01 -16.76 1.96
N ALA A 124 -1.58 -15.62 2.50
CA ALA A 124 -1.05 -15.55 3.84
C ALA A 124 -1.95 -14.76 4.81
N PHE A 125 -2.33 -13.53 4.46
CA PHE A 125 -2.98 -12.64 5.42
C PHE A 125 -4.49 -12.85 5.54
N ALA A 126 -5.19 -13.21 4.47
CA ALA A 126 -6.64 -13.44 4.51
C ALA A 126 -7.03 -14.56 5.50
N PRO A 127 -6.40 -15.75 5.48
CA PRO A 127 -6.73 -16.80 6.45
C PRO A 127 -6.41 -16.40 7.89
N LEU A 128 -5.29 -15.66 8.11
CA LEU A 128 -4.92 -15.17 9.44
C LEU A 128 -5.92 -14.13 9.96
N THR A 129 -6.31 -13.18 9.11
CA THR A 129 -7.30 -12.15 9.45
C THR A 129 -8.65 -12.78 9.76
N ARG A 130 -9.09 -13.76 8.96
CA ARG A 130 -10.34 -14.47 9.21
C ARG A 130 -10.34 -15.18 10.56
N ARG A 131 -9.29 -15.94 10.87
CA ARG A 131 -9.13 -16.58 12.19
C ARG A 131 -9.19 -15.57 13.34
N ALA A 132 -8.59 -14.40 13.14
CA ALA A 132 -8.61 -13.33 14.15
C ALA A 132 -10.01 -12.71 14.34
N LEU A 133 -10.82 -12.68 13.29
CA LEU A 133 -12.20 -12.20 13.35
C LEU A 133 -13.18 -13.26 13.89
N ASP A 134 -12.92 -14.55 13.65
CA ASP A 134 -13.74 -15.68 14.12
C ASP A 134 -13.55 -15.92 15.65
N ASN A 135 -12.37 -15.67 16.19
CA ASN A 135 -12.10 -15.84 17.63
C ASN A 135 -12.83 -14.74 18.43
N LYS A 136 -13.95 -15.13 19.03
CA LYS A 136 -14.78 -14.29 19.93
C LYS A 136 -14.13 -14.10 21.29
#